data_ba481efc91b416b284426f46ab28aa61
#
_entry.id   ba481efc91b416b284426f46ab28aa61
#
_cell.length_a   1.000
_cell.length_b   1.000
_cell.length_c   1.000
_cell.angle_alpha   90.00
_cell.angle_beta   90.00
_cell.angle_gamma   90.00
#
_symmetry.space_group_name_H-M   'P 1'
#
loop_
_entity.id
_entity.type
_entity.pdbx_description
1 polymer ?
#
loop_
_entity_poly.entity_id
_entity_poly.type
_entity_poly.pdbx_seq_one_letter_code
_entity_poly.pdbx_strand_id
1 'polypeptide(L)'
;MKKVIFMLLIILSPLAIFAQSEELEINRPFTEEELAEQTLIFNNAKKLHDEKKVQLEDMENALKNTVMFNQSLKDIFELLEELRYSIIQKDLDKAQRLVKEVEKIDFTPMEKEIAQWEKLIEQSEPVYDKVKADYDRITETLLENRNLISDYEYKVFIGNIEYKNTPHILKAYRTASDTKTYEEIQQTINNVKEVDLVPLEKAIEKKLKDTKARLAEEKRIREYIPGKTEEIRTLLQFYQLELPSPGDASQIKKEFESIKRICDSTRDVNKADLYRLHEQESDINSINFDYLENCLKALTRGYKILESLGIKISLDKGWSNAKQQRYYIDAVKDSYAESINLKGPLYFHVSKRDGVNDKFSDFTDMSLTDFLVKLGNSSGSSFTFIVNRKTNKPVTIELPVIK
;
A
#
# COMPACT_ATOMS: atom_id res chain seq x y z
N MET A 1 31.11 -25.90 21.50
CA MET A 1 32.37 -25.22 21.83
C MET A 1 33.03 -25.78 23.06
N LYS A 2 33.36 -27.08 23.20
CA LYS A 2 34.08 -27.67 24.36
C LYS A 2 34.84 -28.95 24.01
N LYS A 3 35.09 -29.26 22.72
CA LYS A 3 35.82 -30.49 22.29
C LYS A 3 37.06 -30.26 21.43
N VAL A 4 37.47 -29.02 21.17
CA VAL A 4 38.66 -28.69 20.38
C VAL A 4 39.88 -28.29 21.24
N ILE A 5 39.65 -28.04 22.52
CA ILE A 5 40.74 -27.62 23.46
C ILE A 5 41.55 -28.83 24.02
N PHE A 6 41.13 -30.04 23.73
CA PHE A 6 41.79 -31.25 24.33
C PHE A 6 42.87 -31.90 23.46
N MET A 7 43.09 -31.41 22.23
CA MET A 7 44.12 -31.98 21.37
C MET A 7 45.43 -31.20 21.27
N LEU A 8 45.50 -30.01 21.91
CA LEU A 8 46.70 -29.16 21.89
C LEU A 8 47.58 -29.26 23.10
N LEU A 9 47.27 -30.21 24.04
CA LEU A 9 47.98 -30.35 25.31
C LEU A 9 48.80 -31.67 25.43
N ILE A 10 48.92 -32.46 24.34
CA ILE A 10 49.65 -33.75 24.39
C ILE A 10 51.03 -33.67 23.69
N ILE A 11 51.44 -32.53 23.14
CA ILE A 11 52.74 -32.41 22.43
C ILE A 11 53.84 -31.74 23.28
N LEU A 12 53.56 -31.52 24.56
CA LEU A 12 54.60 -31.06 25.52
C LEU A 12 54.93 -32.12 26.58
N SER A 13 55.24 -33.34 26.15
CA SER A 13 55.95 -34.26 27.02
C SER A 13 57.42 -34.28 26.65
N PRO A 14 58.30 -34.11 27.61
CA PRO A 14 59.71 -34.15 27.34
C PRO A 14 60.14 -35.62 27.07
N LEU A 15 60.51 -35.86 25.79
CA LEU A 15 61.30 -37.07 25.49
C LEU A 15 62.64 -36.91 26.12
N ALA A 16 62.71 -37.38 27.35
CA ALA A 16 64.00 -37.75 27.96
C ALA A 16 64.30 -39.18 27.53
N ILE A 17 65.46 -39.40 26.96
CA ILE A 17 66.33 -40.53 27.07
C ILE A 17 65.95 -41.79 26.26
N PHE A 18 66.61 -42.00 25.12
CA PHE A 18 67.37 -43.21 24.92
C PHE A 18 68.62 -42.85 24.08
N ALA A 19 69.70 -42.54 24.80
CA ALA A 19 71.00 -42.59 24.23
C ALA A 19 71.44 -44.04 24.25
N GLN A 20 71.31 -44.73 23.11
CA GLN A 20 72.21 -45.91 22.81
C GLN A 20 73.32 -45.35 21.98
N SER A 21 74.48 -45.30 22.57
CA SER A 21 75.78 -45.07 21.95
C SER A 21 76.07 -46.16 20.93
N GLU A 22 75.85 -45.87 19.63
CA GLU A 22 76.68 -46.47 18.62
C GLU A 22 77.90 -45.56 18.50
N GLU A 23 79.01 -46.12 18.99
CA GLU A 23 80.33 -45.54 18.76
C GLU A 23 80.64 -45.62 17.24
N LEU A 24 80.28 -44.56 16.55
CA LEU A 24 80.83 -44.25 15.24
C LEU A 24 82.23 -43.65 15.48
N GLU A 25 83.27 -44.47 15.05
CA GLU A 25 84.62 -44.00 14.96
C GLU A 25 84.71 -42.75 14.07
N ILE A 26 84.58 -41.59 14.67
CA ILE A 26 85.07 -40.35 14.07
C ILE A 26 86.34 -39.98 14.83
N ASN A 27 87.38 -40.65 14.37
CA ASN A 27 88.72 -40.56 14.96
C ASN A 27 89.57 -39.41 14.39
N ARG A 28 88.97 -38.30 14.05
CA ARG A 28 89.66 -37.03 13.74
C ARG A 28 88.98 -35.84 14.42
N PRO A 29 89.67 -35.09 15.27
CA PRO A 29 89.12 -33.84 15.77
C PRO A 29 88.91 -32.90 14.58
N PHE A 30 87.70 -32.31 14.45
CA PHE A 30 87.43 -31.31 13.46
C PHE A 30 88.43 -30.16 13.62
N THR A 31 88.95 -29.64 12.52
CA THR A 31 89.73 -28.41 12.53
C THR A 31 88.86 -27.21 12.93
N GLU A 32 89.49 -26.13 13.44
CA GLU A 32 88.75 -24.91 13.80
C GLU A 32 88.00 -24.33 12.60
N GLU A 33 88.52 -24.48 11.36
CA GLU A 33 87.90 -24.08 10.12
C GLU A 33 86.65 -24.91 9.82
N GLU A 34 86.74 -26.27 9.97
CA GLU A 34 85.58 -27.17 9.78
C GLU A 34 84.49 -26.91 10.79
N LEU A 35 84.78 -26.62 12.05
CA LEU A 35 83.86 -26.22 13.09
C LEU A 35 83.21 -24.85 12.82
N ALA A 36 84.00 -23.90 12.29
CA ALA A 36 83.50 -22.60 11.90
C ALA A 36 82.52 -22.72 10.70
N GLU A 37 82.87 -23.56 9.70
CA GLU A 37 82.02 -23.83 8.54
C GLU A 37 80.71 -24.52 8.94
N GLN A 38 80.75 -25.53 9.78
CA GLN A 38 79.55 -26.19 10.31
C GLN A 38 78.68 -25.22 11.08
N THR A 39 79.29 -24.39 11.94
CA THR A 39 78.57 -23.36 12.70
C THR A 39 77.91 -22.36 11.76
N LEU A 40 78.57 -21.95 10.68
CA LEU A 40 78.03 -21.04 9.69
C LEU A 40 76.82 -21.68 8.96
N ILE A 41 76.92 -22.94 8.58
CA ILE A 41 75.83 -23.68 7.93
C ILE A 41 74.61 -23.77 8.84
N PHE A 42 74.75 -24.13 10.11
CA PHE A 42 73.64 -24.20 11.05
C PHE A 42 73.04 -22.80 11.35
N ASN A 43 73.85 -21.77 11.44
CA ASN A 43 73.36 -20.39 11.64
C ASN A 43 72.57 -19.94 10.42
N ASN A 44 73.02 -20.22 9.20
CA ASN A 44 72.31 -19.91 7.97
C ASN A 44 71.00 -20.73 7.86
N ALA A 45 71.04 -22.02 8.19
CA ALA A 45 69.88 -22.87 8.21
C ALA A 45 68.86 -22.38 9.21
N LYS A 46 69.28 -21.95 10.43
CA LYS A 46 68.41 -21.41 11.44
C LYS A 46 67.78 -20.09 10.98
N LYS A 47 68.59 -19.18 10.42
CA LYS A 47 68.10 -17.90 9.90
C LYS A 47 67.04 -18.12 8.83
N LEU A 48 67.28 -19.03 7.85
CA LEU A 48 66.33 -19.36 6.80
C LEU A 48 65.07 -19.96 7.37
N HIS A 49 65.19 -20.92 8.32
CA HIS A 49 64.06 -21.48 9.01
C HIS A 49 63.18 -20.40 9.64
N ASP A 50 63.77 -19.51 10.42
CA ASP A 50 63.06 -18.47 11.17
C ASP A 50 62.36 -17.48 10.21
N GLU A 51 63.01 -17.07 9.12
CA GLU A 51 62.45 -16.24 8.07
C GLU A 51 61.23 -16.90 7.39
N LYS A 52 61.35 -18.17 6.97
CA LYS A 52 60.26 -18.91 6.31
C LYS A 52 59.14 -19.25 7.25
N LYS A 53 59.46 -19.47 8.53
CA LYS A 53 58.44 -19.70 9.56
C LYS A 53 57.58 -18.47 9.78
N VAL A 54 58.15 -17.24 9.83
CA VAL A 54 57.38 -16.02 9.92
C VAL A 54 56.46 -15.84 8.71
N GLN A 55 56.97 -16.09 7.50
CA GLN A 55 56.18 -16.05 6.27
C GLN A 55 55.01 -17.07 6.32
N LEU A 56 55.27 -18.28 6.81
CA LEU A 56 54.23 -19.31 6.98
C LEU A 56 53.14 -18.88 7.98
N GLU A 57 53.55 -18.33 9.14
CA GLU A 57 52.63 -17.81 10.15
C GLU A 57 51.76 -16.68 9.60
N ASP A 58 52.35 -15.80 8.78
CA ASP A 58 51.63 -14.72 8.10
C ASP A 58 50.57 -15.30 7.12
N MET A 59 50.98 -16.30 6.33
CA MET A 59 50.04 -16.99 5.42
C MET A 59 48.93 -17.76 6.17
N GLU A 60 49.28 -18.46 7.24
CA GLU A 60 48.28 -19.15 8.10
C GLU A 60 47.27 -18.16 8.69
N ASN A 61 47.73 -16.98 9.13
CA ASN A 61 46.84 -15.94 9.67
C ASN A 61 45.95 -15.33 8.57
N ALA A 62 46.50 -15.07 7.39
CA ALA A 62 45.74 -14.55 6.25
C ALA A 62 44.70 -15.53 5.74
N LEU A 63 44.98 -16.84 5.84
CA LEU A 63 44.15 -17.94 5.38
C LEU A 63 43.30 -18.59 6.50
N LYS A 64 43.31 -18.02 7.69
CA LYS A 64 42.57 -18.54 8.83
C LYS A 64 41.06 -18.68 8.46
N ASN A 65 40.57 -19.90 8.63
CA ASN A 65 39.21 -20.32 8.24
C ASN A 65 38.99 -20.61 6.74
N THR A 66 40.04 -20.73 5.93
CA THR A 66 39.90 -21.08 4.51
C THR A 66 40.09 -22.55 4.27
N VAL A 67 39.47 -23.06 3.20
CA VAL A 67 39.67 -24.41 2.70
C VAL A 67 40.86 -24.48 1.73
N MET A 68 41.38 -23.32 1.33
CA MET A 68 42.24 -23.17 0.15
C MET A 68 43.62 -23.84 0.20
N PHE A 69 44.24 -24.07 1.34
CA PHE A 69 45.68 -24.38 1.35
C PHE A 69 46.10 -25.44 2.37
N ASN A 70 45.20 -26.25 2.87
CA ASN A 70 45.53 -27.17 3.95
C ASN A 70 46.68 -28.11 3.63
N GLN A 71 46.88 -28.58 2.39
CA GLN A 71 47.95 -29.53 2.07
C GLN A 71 49.28 -28.84 1.81
N SER A 72 49.31 -27.76 1.01
CA SER A 72 50.56 -27.06 0.70
C SER A 72 51.18 -26.41 1.92
N LEU A 73 50.37 -25.77 2.78
CA LEU A 73 50.85 -25.18 4.05
C LEU A 73 51.33 -26.26 5.02
N LYS A 74 50.66 -27.40 5.07
CA LYS A 74 51.06 -28.56 5.87
C LYS A 74 52.38 -29.13 5.41
N ASP A 75 52.57 -29.31 4.10
CA ASP A 75 53.82 -29.81 3.54
C ASP A 75 54.99 -28.86 3.82
N ILE A 76 54.76 -27.53 3.73
CA ILE A 76 55.76 -26.53 4.09
C ILE A 76 56.06 -26.57 5.60
N PHE A 77 55.06 -26.69 6.45
CA PHE A 77 55.25 -26.83 7.91
C PHE A 77 56.07 -28.07 8.25
N GLU A 78 55.75 -29.21 7.65
CA GLU A 78 56.49 -30.45 7.87
C GLU A 78 57.97 -30.30 7.44
N LEU A 79 58.22 -29.68 6.31
CA LEU A 79 59.59 -29.40 5.82
C LEU A 79 60.38 -28.49 6.75
N LEU A 80 59.74 -27.40 7.27
CA LEU A 80 60.35 -26.48 8.25
C LEU A 80 60.63 -27.21 9.57
N GLU A 81 59.76 -28.04 10.06
CA GLU A 81 59.97 -28.81 11.29
C GLU A 81 61.11 -29.83 11.07
N GLU A 82 61.22 -30.47 9.91
CA GLU A 82 62.35 -31.37 9.62
C GLU A 82 63.68 -30.60 9.61
N LEU A 83 63.71 -29.42 9.02
CA LEU A 83 64.91 -28.55 9.04
C LEU A 83 65.29 -28.18 10.48
N ARG A 84 64.32 -27.82 11.30
CA ARG A 84 64.50 -27.49 12.72
C ARG A 84 65.13 -28.69 13.49
N TYR A 85 64.57 -29.90 13.26
CA TYR A 85 65.07 -31.10 13.90
C TYR A 85 66.52 -31.41 13.47
N SER A 86 66.88 -31.27 12.18
CA SER A 86 68.22 -31.48 11.70
C SER A 86 69.26 -30.53 12.33
N ILE A 87 68.82 -29.23 12.54
CA ILE A 87 69.65 -28.25 13.25
C ILE A 87 69.88 -28.63 14.72
N ILE A 88 68.82 -29.07 15.41
CA ILE A 88 68.88 -29.50 16.82
C ILE A 88 69.75 -30.73 17.00
N GLN A 89 69.62 -31.68 16.07
CA GLN A 89 70.41 -32.92 16.08
C GLN A 89 71.84 -32.76 15.55
N LYS A 90 72.19 -31.58 15.04
CA LYS A 90 73.49 -31.27 14.41
C LYS A 90 73.79 -32.18 13.22
N ASP A 91 72.77 -32.63 12.46
CA ASP A 91 72.87 -33.42 11.25
C ASP A 91 73.15 -32.49 10.07
N LEU A 92 74.46 -32.32 9.75
CA LEU A 92 74.93 -31.37 8.74
C LEU A 92 74.43 -31.70 7.34
N ASP A 93 74.49 -32.97 6.93
CA ASP A 93 74.14 -33.42 5.59
C ASP A 93 72.62 -33.24 5.35
N LYS A 94 71.86 -33.61 6.35
CA LYS A 94 70.43 -33.42 6.31
C LYS A 94 70.05 -31.96 6.30
N ALA A 95 70.67 -31.14 7.15
CA ALA A 95 70.41 -29.68 7.20
C ALA A 95 70.72 -28.99 5.86
N GLN A 96 71.90 -29.32 5.23
CA GLN A 96 72.25 -28.76 3.92
C GLN A 96 71.30 -29.16 2.80
N ARG A 97 70.79 -30.41 2.82
CA ARG A 97 69.81 -30.83 1.84
C ARG A 97 68.48 -30.11 2.04
N LEU A 98 68.01 -30.04 3.28
CA LEU A 98 66.72 -29.36 3.61
C LEU A 98 66.78 -27.86 3.39
N VAL A 99 67.92 -27.21 3.60
CA VAL A 99 68.12 -25.77 3.26
C VAL A 99 67.81 -25.55 1.79
N LYS A 100 68.32 -26.38 0.87
CA LYS A 100 68.09 -26.27 -0.58
C LYS A 100 66.60 -26.52 -0.95
N GLU A 101 65.88 -27.28 -0.16
CA GLU A 101 64.46 -27.49 -0.38
C GLU A 101 63.62 -26.32 0.18
N VAL A 102 63.99 -25.81 1.37
CA VAL A 102 63.34 -24.67 2.00
C VAL A 102 63.57 -23.36 1.22
N GLU A 103 64.75 -23.17 0.61
CA GLU A 103 65.04 -22.03 -0.28
C GLU A 103 64.10 -21.97 -1.47
N LYS A 104 63.60 -23.14 -1.95
CA LYS A 104 62.67 -23.22 -3.08
C LYS A 104 61.21 -22.86 -2.70
N ILE A 105 60.91 -22.74 -1.40
CA ILE A 105 59.56 -22.36 -0.97
C ILE A 105 59.31 -20.92 -1.44
N ASP A 106 58.32 -20.82 -2.33
CA ASP A 106 57.84 -19.52 -2.88
C ASP A 106 56.38 -19.30 -2.42
N PHE A 107 56.17 -18.29 -1.58
CA PHE A 107 54.84 -17.89 -1.11
C PHE A 107 54.16 -16.92 -2.07
N THR A 108 54.86 -16.39 -3.09
CA THR A 108 54.31 -15.40 -4.04
C THR A 108 53.03 -15.84 -4.73
N PRO A 109 52.87 -17.11 -5.15
CA PRO A 109 51.59 -17.54 -5.72
C PRO A 109 50.43 -17.42 -4.75
N MET A 110 50.62 -17.80 -3.47
CA MET A 110 49.60 -17.72 -2.43
C MET A 110 49.24 -16.27 -2.10
N GLU A 111 50.27 -15.41 -1.96
CA GLU A 111 50.08 -13.95 -1.74
C GLU A 111 49.26 -13.33 -2.87
N LYS A 112 49.53 -13.70 -4.12
CA LYS A 112 48.74 -13.23 -5.27
C LYS A 112 47.29 -13.70 -5.24
N GLU A 113 47.05 -14.94 -4.86
CA GLU A 113 45.69 -15.46 -4.77
C GLU A 113 44.92 -14.81 -3.64
N ILE A 114 45.54 -14.58 -2.48
CA ILE A 114 44.96 -13.85 -1.36
C ILE A 114 44.60 -12.42 -1.79
N ALA A 115 45.55 -11.73 -2.42
CA ALA A 115 45.31 -10.35 -2.88
C ALA A 115 44.19 -10.27 -3.95
N GLN A 116 44.12 -11.26 -4.84
CA GLN A 116 43.05 -11.36 -5.82
C GLN A 116 41.68 -11.58 -5.15
N TRP A 117 41.65 -12.47 -4.15
CA TRP A 117 40.45 -12.77 -3.37
C TRP A 117 39.99 -11.52 -2.57
N GLU A 118 40.89 -10.84 -1.86
CA GLU A 118 40.57 -9.63 -1.10
C GLU A 118 40.00 -8.54 -2.03
N LYS A 119 40.64 -8.31 -3.17
CA LYS A 119 40.16 -7.39 -4.18
C LYS A 119 38.77 -7.74 -4.69
N LEU A 120 38.49 -9.05 -4.88
CA LEU A 120 37.18 -9.52 -5.33
C LEU A 120 36.10 -9.26 -4.29
N ILE A 121 36.39 -9.47 -3.02
CA ILE A 121 35.48 -9.17 -1.90
C ILE A 121 35.24 -7.68 -1.83
N GLU A 122 36.29 -6.85 -1.80
CA GLU A 122 36.17 -5.38 -1.75
C GLU A 122 35.26 -4.84 -2.87
N GLN A 123 35.41 -5.38 -4.08
CA GLN A 123 34.59 -4.98 -5.22
C GLN A 123 33.14 -5.47 -5.16
N SER A 124 32.88 -6.56 -4.47
CA SER A 124 31.56 -7.19 -4.41
C SER A 124 30.74 -6.77 -3.19
N GLU A 125 31.38 -6.36 -2.10
CA GLU A 125 30.72 -5.93 -0.87
C GLU A 125 29.66 -4.82 -1.11
N PRO A 126 29.92 -3.76 -1.90
CA PRO A 126 28.91 -2.75 -2.18
C PRO A 126 27.67 -3.30 -2.90
N VAL A 127 27.83 -4.31 -3.75
CA VAL A 127 26.72 -4.95 -4.45
C VAL A 127 25.91 -5.78 -3.47
N TYR A 128 26.58 -6.56 -2.62
CA TYR A 128 25.94 -7.31 -1.55
C TYR A 128 25.14 -6.41 -0.61
N ASP A 129 25.76 -5.33 -0.12
CA ASP A 129 25.11 -4.39 0.80
C ASP A 129 23.89 -3.74 0.17
N LYS A 130 23.96 -3.39 -1.12
CA LYS A 130 22.81 -2.85 -1.85
C LYS A 130 21.67 -3.87 -1.92
N VAL A 131 21.93 -5.09 -2.36
CA VAL A 131 20.89 -6.13 -2.46
C VAL A 131 20.28 -6.43 -1.09
N LYS A 132 21.12 -6.48 -0.05
CA LYS A 132 20.66 -6.65 1.32
C LYS A 132 19.76 -5.51 1.77
N ALA A 133 20.16 -4.28 1.54
CA ALA A 133 19.36 -3.10 1.89
C ALA A 133 18.02 -3.07 1.13
N ASP A 134 18.01 -3.40 -0.15
CA ASP A 134 16.80 -3.49 -0.95
C ASP A 134 15.84 -4.59 -0.42
N TYR A 135 16.37 -5.76 -0.07
CA TYR A 135 15.59 -6.84 0.54
C TYR A 135 15.00 -6.44 1.90
N ASP A 136 15.81 -5.85 2.78
CA ASP A 136 15.39 -5.42 4.12
C ASP A 136 14.29 -4.34 3.99
N ARG A 137 14.46 -3.37 3.09
CA ARG A 137 13.48 -2.29 2.82
C ARG A 137 12.14 -2.86 2.32
N ILE A 138 12.16 -3.80 1.39
CA ILE A 138 10.94 -4.46 0.90
C ILE A 138 10.25 -5.21 2.02
N THR A 139 11.01 -5.94 2.84
CA THR A 139 10.48 -6.70 3.98
C THR A 139 9.80 -5.77 4.98
N GLU A 140 10.45 -4.67 5.35
CA GLU A 140 9.91 -3.66 6.25
C GLU A 140 8.64 -3.02 5.67
N THR A 141 8.68 -2.63 4.39
CA THR A 141 7.51 -2.06 3.69
C THR A 141 6.31 -3.01 3.72
N LEU A 142 6.52 -4.29 3.48
CA LEU A 142 5.46 -5.30 3.53
C LEU A 142 4.89 -5.50 4.94
N LEU A 143 5.74 -5.45 5.97
CA LEU A 143 5.33 -5.59 7.37
C LEU A 143 4.56 -4.36 7.86
N GLU A 144 5.08 -3.16 7.63
CA GLU A 144 4.44 -1.91 8.04
C GLU A 144 3.07 -1.68 7.38
N ASN A 145 2.94 -2.09 6.12
CA ASN A 145 1.71 -1.91 5.36
C ASN A 145 0.87 -3.18 5.28
N ARG A 146 1.06 -4.14 6.19
CA ARG A 146 0.38 -5.42 6.18
C ARG A 146 -1.14 -5.32 6.17
N ASN A 147 -1.68 -4.31 6.84
CA ASN A 147 -3.12 -4.01 6.91
C ASN A 147 -3.70 -3.41 5.62
N LEU A 148 -2.85 -2.90 4.71
CA LEU A 148 -3.25 -2.32 3.42
C LEU A 148 -3.17 -3.33 2.27
N ILE A 149 -2.60 -4.51 2.52
CA ILE A 149 -2.37 -5.56 1.54
C ILE A 149 -3.22 -6.78 1.93
N SER A 150 -3.99 -7.32 1.00
CA SER A 150 -4.78 -8.52 1.25
C SER A 150 -3.88 -9.75 1.51
N ASP A 151 -4.39 -10.77 2.20
CA ASP A 151 -3.64 -12.00 2.46
C ASP A 151 -3.18 -12.71 1.18
N TYR A 152 -3.98 -12.63 0.12
CA TYR A 152 -3.61 -13.17 -1.18
C TYR A 152 -2.43 -12.42 -1.79
N GLU A 153 -2.51 -11.10 -1.85
CA GLU A 153 -1.44 -10.25 -2.42
C GLU A 153 -0.15 -10.35 -1.63
N TYR A 154 -0.26 -10.38 -0.30
CA TYR A 154 0.90 -10.59 0.56
C TYR A 154 1.60 -11.92 0.23
N LYS A 155 0.83 -13.01 0.09
CA LYS A 155 1.39 -14.32 -0.31
C LYS A 155 2.01 -14.27 -1.71
N VAL A 156 1.46 -13.50 -2.64
CA VAL A 156 2.05 -13.32 -3.98
C VAL A 156 3.39 -12.60 -3.88
N PHE A 157 3.49 -11.51 -3.09
CA PHE A 157 4.72 -10.76 -2.94
C PHE A 157 5.83 -11.57 -2.26
N ILE A 158 5.56 -12.23 -1.12
CA ILE A 158 6.57 -13.07 -0.45
C ILE A 158 6.88 -14.36 -1.21
N GLY A 159 5.99 -14.80 -2.09
CA GLY A 159 6.18 -15.96 -2.99
C GLY A 159 6.92 -15.60 -4.27
N ASN A 160 7.25 -14.32 -4.51
CA ASN A 160 8.08 -13.93 -5.64
C ASN A 160 9.43 -14.66 -5.57
N ILE A 161 9.87 -15.22 -6.69
CA ILE A 161 11.02 -16.12 -6.74
C ILE A 161 12.31 -15.40 -6.34
N GLU A 162 12.49 -14.18 -6.79
CA GLU A 162 13.65 -13.34 -6.47
C GLU A 162 13.71 -13.05 -4.97
N TYR A 163 12.59 -12.53 -4.42
CA TYR A 163 12.48 -12.22 -3.00
C TYR A 163 12.72 -13.45 -2.11
N LYS A 164 12.10 -14.58 -2.46
CA LYS A 164 12.21 -15.84 -1.69
C LYS A 164 13.64 -16.38 -1.69
N ASN A 165 14.37 -16.25 -2.80
CA ASN A 165 15.71 -16.81 -2.97
C ASN A 165 16.80 -15.87 -2.41
N THR A 166 16.55 -14.56 -2.34
CA THR A 166 17.53 -13.55 -1.89
C THR A 166 18.21 -13.90 -0.56
N PRO A 167 17.51 -14.31 0.52
CA PRO A 167 18.17 -14.66 1.78
C PRO A 167 19.19 -15.81 1.64
N HIS A 168 18.88 -16.79 0.78
CA HIS A 168 19.79 -17.92 0.52
C HIS A 168 21.02 -17.47 -0.27
N ILE A 169 20.83 -16.60 -1.26
CA ILE A 169 21.92 -16.03 -2.06
C ILE A 169 22.84 -15.20 -1.18
N LEU A 170 22.28 -14.30 -0.35
CA LEU A 170 23.05 -13.46 0.58
C LEU A 170 23.82 -14.31 1.62
N LYS A 171 23.19 -15.37 2.14
CA LYS A 171 23.84 -16.29 3.07
C LYS A 171 24.97 -17.07 2.38
N ALA A 172 24.76 -17.55 1.16
CA ALA A 172 25.81 -18.26 0.39
C ALA A 172 27.02 -17.36 0.14
N TYR A 173 26.80 -16.10 -0.23
CA TYR A 173 27.89 -15.11 -0.39
C TYR A 173 28.68 -14.92 0.90
N ARG A 174 28.01 -14.70 2.04
CA ARG A 174 28.70 -14.53 3.33
C ARG A 174 29.48 -15.80 3.71
N THR A 175 28.91 -16.97 3.53
CA THR A 175 29.61 -18.22 3.80
C THR A 175 30.85 -18.36 2.91
N ALA A 176 30.75 -18.11 1.61
CA ALA A 176 31.88 -18.18 0.69
C ALA A 176 32.95 -17.11 1.01
N SER A 177 32.51 -15.90 1.43
CA SER A 177 33.40 -14.84 1.90
C SER A 177 34.18 -15.23 3.16
N ASP A 178 33.50 -15.88 4.12
CA ASP A 178 34.12 -16.30 5.40
C ASP A 178 35.06 -17.51 5.19
N THR A 179 34.70 -18.44 4.31
CA THR A 179 35.50 -19.66 4.02
C THR A 179 36.62 -19.41 3.01
N LYS A 180 36.65 -18.24 2.38
CA LYS A 180 37.68 -17.83 1.40
C LYS A 180 37.87 -18.83 0.28
N THR A 181 36.80 -19.46 -0.23
CA THR A 181 36.84 -20.36 -1.36
C THR A 181 36.68 -19.57 -2.66
N TYR A 182 37.75 -19.38 -3.41
CA TYR A 182 37.76 -18.46 -4.58
C TYR A 182 36.70 -18.79 -5.63
N GLU A 183 36.53 -20.05 -6.00
CA GLU A 183 35.55 -20.46 -7.02
C GLU A 183 34.10 -20.23 -6.53
N GLU A 184 33.83 -20.58 -5.28
CA GLU A 184 32.50 -20.40 -4.69
C GLU A 184 32.13 -18.92 -4.55
N ILE A 185 33.10 -18.07 -4.15
CA ILE A 185 32.81 -16.65 -4.01
C ILE A 185 32.53 -16.00 -5.36
N GLN A 186 33.25 -16.37 -6.42
CA GLN A 186 32.99 -15.84 -7.75
C GLN A 186 31.59 -16.21 -8.26
N GLN A 187 31.17 -17.43 -8.01
CA GLN A 187 29.83 -17.89 -8.34
C GLN A 187 28.77 -17.15 -7.51
N THR A 188 28.97 -17.01 -6.20
CA THR A 188 28.03 -16.33 -5.32
C THR A 188 27.93 -14.84 -5.60
N ILE A 189 29.03 -14.19 -6.00
CA ILE A 189 29.02 -12.79 -6.47
C ILE A 189 28.14 -12.63 -7.70
N ASN A 190 28.22 -13.54 -8.67
CA ASN A 190 27.38 -13.49 -9.85
C ASN A 190 25.91 -13.66 -9.47
N ASN A 191 25.59 -14.61 -8.59
CA ASN A 191 24.24 -14.79 -8.09
C ASN A 191 23.70 -13.53 -7.38
N VAL A 192 24.52 -12.84 -6.59
CA VAL A 192 24.12 -11.57 -5.94
C VAL A 192 23.86 -10.46 -6.96
N LYS A 193 24.71 -10.37 -8.02
CA LYS A 193 24.55 -9.38 -9.09
C LYS A 193 23.29 -9.59 -9.93
N GLU A 194 22.83 -10.84 -10.05
CA GLU A 194 21.63 -11.21 -10.81
C GLU A 194 20.34 -10.93 -10.05
N VAL A 195 20.38 -10.67 -8.73
CA VAL A 195 19.18 -10.35 -7.96
C VAL A 195 18.65 -8.99 -8.38
N ASP A 196 17.44 -8.95 -8.94
CA ASP A 196 16.70 -7.74 -9.29
C ASP A 196 15.37 -7.67 -8.53
N LEU A 197 15.36 -6.93 -7.44
CA LEU A 197 14.17 -6.70 -6.61
C LEU A 197 13.36 -5.47 -7.03
N VAL A 198 13.85 -4.67 -7.99
CA VAL A 198 13.19 -3.43 -8.45
C VAL A 198 11.79 -3.67 -9.02
N PRO A 199 11.52 -4.69 -9.82
CA PRO A 199 10.16 -4.97 -10.31
C PRO A 199 9.18 -5.27 -9.17
N LEU A 200 9.62 -6.02 -8.16
CA LEU A 200 8.80 -6.35 -6.99
C LEU A 200 8.52 -5.10 -6.15
N GLU A 201 9.52 -4.28 -5.88
CA GLU A 201 9.37 -3.03 -5.13
C GLU A 201 8.36 -2.11 -5.81
N LYS A 202 8.48 -1.88 -7.12
CA LYS A 202 7.53 -1.09 -7.90
C LYS A 202 6.11 -1.65 -7.86
N ALA A 203 5.97 -2.97 -7.89
CA ALA A 203 4.66 -3.62 -7.79
C ALA A 203 4.01 -3.38 -6.42
N ILE A 204 4.78 -3.48 -5.34
CA ILE A 204 4.33 -3.20 -3.97
C ILE A 204 3.95 -1.72 -3.83
N GLU A 205 4.82 -0.79 -4.24
CA GLU A 205 4.55 0.65 -4.19
C GLU A 205 3.29 1.03 -4.94
N LYS A 206 3.12 0.53 -6.17
CA LYS A 206 1.91 0.75 -6.97
C LYS A 206 0.68 0.26 -6.21
N LYS A 207 0.73 -0.97 -5.68
CA LYS A 207 -0.40 -1.53 -4.94
C LYS A 207 -0.76 -0.72 -3.70
N LEU A 208 0.23 -0.29 -2.93
CA LEU A 208 0.02 0.54 -1.75
C LEU A 208 -0.59 1.89 -2.12
N LYS A 209 -0.10 2.52 -3.20
CA LYS A 209 -0.65 3.78 -3.71
C LYS A 209 -2.11 3.62 -4.11
N ASP A 210 -2.43 2.58 -4.89
CA ASP A 210 -3.79 2.31 -5.36
C ASP A 210 -4.74 2.01 -4.18
N THR A 211 -4.28 1.23 -3.20
CA THR A 211 -5.07 0.92 -2.00
C THR A 211 -5.31 2.17 -1.15
N LYS A 212 -4.29 3.01 -0.92
CA LYS A 212 -4.44 4.28 -0.17
C LYS A 212 -5.39 5.23 -0.88
N ALA A 213 -5.29 5.36 -2.21
CA ALA A 213 -6.20 6.18 -3.00
C ALA A 213 -7.66 5.69 -2.89
N ARG A 214 -7.87 4.37 -3.01
CA ARG A 214 -9.20 3.76 -2.84
C ARG A 214 -9.79 4.03 -1.45
N LEU A 215 -9.00 3.84 -0.39
CA LEU A 215 -9.47 4.08 0.99
C LEU A 215 -9.76 5.57 1.26
N ALA A 216 -8.98 6.48 0.69
CA ALA A 216 -9.24 7.90 0.79
C ALA A 216 -10.55 8.28 0.09
N GLU A 217 -10.83 7.72 -1.10
CA GLU A 217 -12.05 7.93 -1.84
C GLU A 217 -13.27 7.32 -1.11
N GLU A 218 -13.15 6.11 -0.61
CA GLU A 218 -14.20 5.51 0.23
C GLU A 218 -14.52 6.38 1.45
N LYS A 219 -13.50 6.89 2.12
CA LYS A 219 -13.67 7.80 3.27
C LYS A 219 -14.39 9.07 2.86
N ARG A 220 -13.96 9.72 1.78
CA ARG A 220 -14.58 10.94 1.25
C ARG A 220 -16.07 10.76 1.00
N ILE A 221 -16.43 9.67 0.29
CA ILE A 221 -17.83 9.40 -0.05
C ILE A 221 -18.65 9.05 1.19
N ARG A 222 -18.09 8.27 2.13
CA ARG A 222 -18.75 7.93 3.40
C ARG A 222 -19.00 9.13 4.30
N GLU A 223 -18.19 10.18 4.20
CA GLU A 223 -18.41 11.45 4.90
C GLU A 223 -19.42 12.33 4.15
N TYR A 224 -19.37 12.35 2.82
CA TYR A 224 -20.24 13.18 1.97
C TYR A 224 -21.71 12.74 2.01
N ILE A 225 -21.98 11.44 1.84
CA ILE A 225 -23.34 10.90 1.74
C ILE A 225 -24.22 11.25 2.96
N PRO A 226 -23.79 11.04 4.21
CA PRO A 226 -24.63 11.39 5.38
C PRO A 226 -24.96 12.86 5.46
N GLY A 227 -24.00 13.75 5.15
CA GLY A 227 -24.25 15.18 5.16
C GLY A 227 -25.34 15.59 4.18
N LYS A 228 -25.23 15.11 2.93
CA LYS A 228 -26.26 15.38 1.91
C LYS A 228 -27.61 14.71 2.19
N THR A 229 -27.57 13.52 2.75
CA THR A 229 -28.81 12.81 3.15
C THR A 229 -29.57 13.58 4.24
N GLU A 230 -28.87 14.22 5.17
CA GLU A 230 -29.50 15.02 6.23
C GLU A 230 -30.12 16.31 5.66
N GLU A 231 -29.45 16.99 4.73
CA GLU A 231 -30.05 18.11 3.99
C GLU A 231 -31.36 17.70 3.32
N ILE A 232 -31.38 16.57 2.64
CA ILE A 232 -32.57 16.04 1.97
C ILE A 232 -33.66 15.67 2.99
N ARG A 233 -33.31 15.05 4.10
CA ARG A 233 -34.28 14.71 5.15
C ARG A 233 -34.96 15.94 5.73
N THR A 234 -34.21 17.01 5.93
CA THR A 234 -34.75 18.27 6.41
C THR A 234 -35.79 18.84 5.43
N LEU A 235 -35.48 18.85 4.13
CA LEU A 235 -36.43 19.22 3.09
C LEU A 235 -37.66 18.30 3.06
N LEU A 236 -37.47 16.99 3.14
CA LEU A 236 -38.57 16.02 3.15
C LEU A 236 -39.48 16.17 4.37
N GLN A 237 -38.92 16.42 5.55
CA GLN A 237 -39.70 16.67 6.75
C GLN A 237 -40.56 17.91 6.58
N PHE A 238 -40.00 19.02 6.08
CA PHE A 238 -40.73 20.23 5.79
C PHE A 238 -41.87 19.98 4.79
N TYR A 239 -41.58 19.27 3.68
CA TYR A 239 -42.57 18.89 2.68
C TYR A 239 -43.70 18.02 3.26
N GLN A 240 -43.37 17.03 4.12
CA GLN A 240 -44.37 16.15 4.73
C GLN A 240 -45.33 16.90 5.69
N LEU A 241 -44.84 17.96 6.34
CA LEU A 241 -45.65 18.81 7.20
C LEU A 241 -46.61 19.71 6.41
N GLU A 242 -46.21 20.13 5.19
CA GLU A 242 -46.94 21.05 4.35
C GLU A 242 -47.84 20.36 3.31
N LEU A 243 -47.72 19.05 3.13
CA LEU A 243 -48.50 18.35 2.12
C LEU A 243 -49.97 18.21 2.50
N PRO A 244 -50.89 18.56 1.60
CA PRO A 244 -52.27 18.17 1.74
C PRO A 244 -52.41 16.69 1.53
N SER A 245 -53.15 16.07 2.41
CA SER A 245 -53.70 14.71 2.45
C SER A 245 -53.10 13.57 1.58
N PRO A 246 -53.15 12.32 2.07
CA PRO A 246 -52.69 11.13 1.36
C PRO A 246 -53.56 10.86 0.11
N GLY A 247 -53.10 11.24 -1.04
CA GLY A 247 -53.86 11.09 -2.30
C GLY A 247 -53.43 12.10 -3.37
N ASP A 248 -52.58 13.06 -2.99
CA ASP A 248 -52.03 14.00 -3.94
C ASP A 248 -51.08 13.27 -4.91
N ALA A 249 -51.40 13.33 -6.19
CA ALA A 249 -50.65 12.71 -7.27
C ALA A 249 -49.70 13.68 -7.97
N SER A 250 -49.25 14.71 -7.27
CA SER A 250 -48.36 15.74 -7.85
C SER A 250 -47.04 15.16 -8.30
N GLN A 251 -46.48 15.76 -9.33
CA GLN A 251 -45.14 15.43 -9.81
C GLN A 251 -44.11 15.69 -8.70
N ILE A 252 -44.24 16.78 -7.98
CA ILE A 252 -43.38 17.15 -6.86
C ILE A 252 -43.37 16.06 -5.79
N LYS A 253 -44.55 15.54 -5.44
CA LYS A 253 -44.66 14.43 -4.46
C LYS A 253 -43.95 13.18 -4.94
N LYS A 254 -44.09 12.81 -6.21
CA LYS A 254 -43.38 11.64 -6.78
C LYS A 254 -41.89 11.82 -6.73
N GLU A 255 -41.37 13.00 -7.02
CA GLU A 255 -39.95 13.33 -6.92
C GLU A 255 -39.46 13.21 -5.49
N PHE A 256 -40.17 13.76 -4.52
CA PHE A 256 -39.81 13.63 -3.10
C PHE A 256 -39.88 12.18 -2.61
N GLU A 257 -40.84 11.38 -3.05
CA GLU A 257 -40.89 9.96 -2.72
C GLU A 257 -39.72 9.18 -3.33
N SER A 258 -39.29 9.56 -4.54
CA SER A 258 -38.09 9.01 -5.17
C SER A 258 -36.83 9.36 -4.37
N ILE A 259 -36.67 10.63 -3.99
CA ILE A 259 -35.57 11.11 -3.15
C ILE A 259 -35.54 10.39 -1.81
N LYS A 260 -36.73 10.23 -1.16
CA LYS A 260 -36.84 9.49 0.09
C LYS A 260 -36.32 8.06 -0.06
N ARG A 261 -36.63 7.37 -1.17
CA ARG A 261 -36.11 6.03 -1.47
C ARG A 261 -34.60 6.03 -1.60
N ILE A 262 -34.03 7.04 -2.28
CA ILE A 262 -32.57 7.22 -2.39
C ILE A 262 -31.97 7.41 -0.97
N CYS A 263 -32.53 8.29 -0.15
CA CYS A 263 -32.06 8.50 1.21
C CYS A 263 -32.16 7.24 2.08
N ASP A 264 -33.21 6.43 1.91
CA ASP A 264 -33.36 5.19 2.65
C ASP A 264 -32.34 4.13 2.19
N SER A 265 -32.03 4.08 0.89
CA SER A 265 -31.00 3.19 0.34
C SER A 265 -29.59 3.51 0.81
N THR A 266 -29.33 4.75 1.23
CA THR A 266 -28.02 5.20 1.73
C THR A 266 -27.78 4.93 3.22
N ARG A 267 -28.74 4.35 3.95
CA ARG A 267 -28.60 4.06 5.39
C ARG A 267 -27.44 3.12 5.70
N ASP A 268 -27.11 2.19 4.80
CA ASP A 268 -26.06 1.19 4.97
C ASP A 268 -24.73 1.60 4.32
N VAL A 269 -24.47 2.91 4.19
CA VAL A 269 -23.26 3.46 3.58
C VAL A 269 -21.97 2.87 4.15
N ASN A 270 -21.97 2.52 5.44
CA ASN A 270 -20.80 1.96 6.11
C ASN A 270 -20.49 0.51 5.68
N LYS A 271 -21.45 -0.21 5.10
CA LYS A 271 -21.29 -1.59 4.63
C LYS A 271 -21.12 -1.68 3.11
N ALA A 272 -21.33 -0.57 2.39
CA ALA A 272 -21.25 -0.53 0.95
C ALA A 272 -19.79 -0.63 0.49
N ASP A 273 -19.53 -1.38 -0.59
CA ASP A 273 -18.26 -1.34 -1.30
C ASP A 273 -18.12 -0.05 -2.12
N LEU A 274 -16.93 0.21 -2.66
CA LEU A 274 -16.64 1.43 -3.41
C LEU A 274 -17.56 1.63 -4.62
N TYR A 275 -17.89 0.55 -5.34
CA TYR A 275 -18.80 0.62 -6.47
C TYR A 275 -20.16 1.15 -6.06
N ARG A 276 -20.73 0.56 -5.01
CA ARG A 276 -22.04 0.95 -4.46
C ARG A 276 -22.02 2.35 -3.84
N LEU A 277 -20.89 2.75 -3.27
CA LEU A 277 -20.70 4.12 -2.79
C LEU A 277 -20.77 5.15 -3.94
N HIS A 278 -20.14 4.89 -5.06
CA HIS A 278 -20.23 5.75 -6.23
C HIS A 278 -21.63 5.80 -6.84
N GLU A 279 -22.35 4.67 -6.89
CA GLU A 279 -23.75 4.67 -7.28
C GLU A 279 -24.59 5.57 -6.38
N GLN A 280 -24.47 5.42 -5.07
CA GLN A 280 -25.19 6.24 -4.09
C GLN A 280 -24.82 7.72 -4.18
N GLU A 281 -23.55 8.05 -4.37
CA GLU A 281 -23.09 9.42 -4.59
C GLU A 281 -23.70 10.00 -5.88
N SER A 282 -23.70 9.22 -6.96
CA SER A 282 -24.32 9.63 -8.24
C SER A 282 -25.81 9.88 -8.09
N ASP A 283 -26.53 9.00 -7.40
CA ASP A 283 -27.96 9.14 -7.14
C ASP A 283 -28.27 10.44 -6.36
N ILE A 284 -27.48 10.71 -5.31
CA ILE A 284 -27.64 11.94 -4.51
C ILE A 284 -27.32 13.18 -5.35
N ASN A 285 -26.26 13.14 -6.16
CA ASN A 285 -25.86 14.26 -7.01
C ASN A 285 -26.84 14.53 -8.18
N SER A 286 -27.66 13.54 -8.53
CA SER A 286 -28.73 13.72 -9.52
C SER A 286 -29.89 14.58 -9.01
N ILE A 287 -30.01 14.81 -7.71
CA ILE A 287 -31.07 15.57 -7.09
C ILE A 287 -30.83 17.08 -7.30
N ASN A 288 -31.78 17.76 -7.94
CA ASN A 288 -31.74 19.18 -8.09
C ASN A 288 -32.32 19.87 -6.84
N PHE A 289 -31.46 20.12 -5.85
CA PHE A 289 -31.83 20.75 -4.58
C PHE A 289 -32.45 22.15 -4.75
N ASP A 290 -31.87 22.98 -5.61
CA ASP A 290 -32.37 24.33 -5.84
C ASP A 290 -33.79 24.30 -6.39
N TYR A 291 -34.08 23.41 -7.31
CA TYR A 291 -35.43 23.23 -7.82
C TYR A 291 -36.40 22.81 -6.72
N LEU A 292 -36.02 21.82 -5.90
CA LEU A 292 -36.85 21.34 -4.80
C LEU A 292 -37.12 22.44 -3.75
N GLU A 293 -36.06 23.13 -3.34
CA GLU A 293 -36.21 24.23 -2.38
C GLU A 293 -37.11 25.34 -2.91
N ASN A 294 -36.94 25.72 -4.19
CA ASN A 294 -37.79 26.70 -4.84
C ASN A 294 -39.26 26.22 -4.92
N CYS A 295 -39.48 24.93 -5.20
CA CYS A 295 -40.85 24.37 -5.17
C CYS A 295 -41.47 24.41 -3.78
N LEU A 296 -40.69 24.08 -2.72
CA LEU A 296 -41.18 24.16 -1.33
C LEU A 296 -41.52 25.61 -0.91
N LYS A 297 -40.64 26.54 -1.24
CA LYS A 297 -40.89 27.97 -1.00
C LYS A 297 -42.17 28.47 -1.72
N ALA A 298 -42.32 28.06 -2.98
CA ALA A 298 -43.51 28.39 -3.74
C ALA A 298 -44.77 27.76 -3.16
N LEU A 299 -44.71 26.49 -2.77
CA LEU A 299 -45.81 25.78 -2.12
C LEU A 299 -46.25 26.45 -0.83
N THR A 300 -45.30 26.77 0.03
CA THR A 300 -45.55 27.51 1.28
C THR A 300 -46.21 28.89 1.02
N ARG A 301 -45.72 29.63 0.04
CA ARG A 301 -46.33 30.90 -0.38
C ARG A 301 -47.76 30.68 -0.91
N GLY A 302 -47.97 29.63 -1.69
CA GLY A 302 -49.30 29.29 -2.18
C GLY A 302 -50.34 29.07 -1.08
N TYR A 303 -49.98 28.31 -0.03
CA TYR A 303 -50.81 28.14 1.15
C TYR A 303 -51.12 29.47 1.86
N LYS A 304 -50.07 30.26 2.12
CA LYS A 304 -50.24 31.58 2.77
C LYS A 304 -51.13 32.53 1.96
N ILE A 305 -51.05 32.48 0.62
CA ILE A 305 -51.94 33.26 -0.26
C ILE A 305 -53.39 32.78 -0.08
N LEU A 306 -53.68 31.48 -0.13
CA LEU A 306 -55.04 30.98 0.08
C LEU A 306 -55.58 31.38 1.46
N GLU A 307 -54.76 31.23 2.50
CA GLU A 307 -55.13 31.62 3.87
C GLU A 307 -55.44 33.11 3.95
N SER A 308 -54.57 33.99 3.41
CA SER A 308 -54.76 35.43 3.43
C SER A 308 -55.99 35.92 2.69
N LEU A 309 -56.39 35.19 1.64
CA LEU A 309 -57.59 35.47 0.87
C LEU A 309 -58.86 34.82 1.47
N GLY A 310 -58.72 33.94 2.46
CA GLY A 310 -59.79 33.15 3.01
C GLY A 310 -60.34 32.09 2.03
N ILE A 311 -59.46 31.50 1.25
CA ILE A 311 -59.80 30.47 0.27
C ILE A 311 -59.49 29.09 0.83
N LYS A 312 -60.45 28.19 0.78
CA LYS A 312 -60.26 26.76 0.99
C LYS A 312 -60.43 26.02 -0.34
N ILE A 313 -59.44 25.22 -0.71
CA ILE A 313 -59.50 24.36 -1.90
C ILE A 313 -59.54 22.91 -1.45
N SER A 314 -60.49 22.17 -1.97
CA SER A 314 -60.67 20.74 -1.73
C SER A 314 -60.71 19.97 -3.05
N LEU A 315 -60.25 18.72 -3.02
CA LEU A 315 -60.38 17.79 -4.12
C LEU A 315 -61.79 17.20 -4.08
N ASP A 316 -62.52 17.30 -5.18
CA ASP A 316 -63.81 16.67 -5.35
C ASP A 316 -63.58 15.15 -5.62
N LYS A 317 -63.56 14.37 -4.56
CA LYS A 317 -63.29 12.92 -4.62
C LYS A 317 -64.33 12.14 -5.41
N GLY A 318 -65.53 12.67 -5.54
CA GLY A 318 -66.61 11.96 -6.27
C GLY A 318 -66.44 12.02 -7.78
N TRP A 319 -65.67 12.99 -8.29
CA TRP A 319 -65.48 13.27 -9.73
C TRP A 319 -64.04 13.13 -10.16
N SER A 320 -63.11 13.01 -9.23
CA SER A 320 -61.67 12.92 -9.53
C SER A 320 -61.18 11.50 -9.61
N ASN A 321 -60.24 11.26 -10.53
CA ASN A 321 -59.54 9.95 -10.68
C ASN A 321 -57.99 10.20 -10.77
N ALA A 322 -57.23 9.15 -10.90
CA ALA A 322 -55.76 9.23 -10.93
C ALA A 322 -55.20 10.07 -12.10
N LYS A 323 -55.97 10.29 -13.16
CA LYS A 323 -55.55 11.05 -14.35
C LYS A 323 -56.18 12.42 -14.49
N GLN A 324 -57.35 12.61 -13.89
CA GLN A 324 -58.08 13.87 -13.97
C GLN A 324 -58.61 14.24 -12.59
N GLN A 325 -58.32 15.43 -12.14
CA GLN A 325 -58.69 15.96 -10.85
C GLN A 325 -59.62 17.16 -11.00
N ARG A 326 -60.60 17.23 -10.11
CA ARG A 326 -61.52 18.34 -9.99
C ARG A 326 -61.39 18.96 -8.62
N TYR A 327 -61.26 20.27 -8.57
CA TYR A 327 -61.11 21.02 -7.34
C TYR A 327 -62.32 21.91 -7.10
N TYR A 328 -62.61 22.12 -5.84
CA TYR A 328 -63.68 22.96 -5.38
C TYR A 328 -63.13 24.06 -4.48
N ILE A 329 -63.51 25.31 -4.74
CA ILE A 329 -63.21 26.48 -3.93
C ILE A 329 -64.34 26.74 -2.98
N ASP A 330 -64.05 26.87 -1.69
CA ASP A 330 -64.90 27.38 -0.65
C ASP A 330 -64.32 28.68 -0.08
N ALA A 331 -65.09 29.74 0.01
CA ALA A 331 -64.71 30.95 0.70
C ALA A 331 -64.99 30.83 2.19
N VAL A 332 -64.00 31.23 3.00
CA VAL A 332 -64.22 31.36 4.45
C VAL A 332 -65.17 32.55 4.71
N LYS A 333 -66.10 32.37 5.66
CA LYS A 333 -67.02 33.42 6.06
C LYS A 333 -66.29 34.68 6.47
N ASP A 334 -66.81 35.82 6.05
CA ASP A 334 -66.30 37.18 6.31
C ASP A 334 -64.88 37.40 5.68
N SER A 335 -64.45 36.62 4.70
CA SER A 335 -63.21 36.76 4.00
C SER A 335 -63.26 37.56 2.71
N TYR A 336 -62.13 37.96 2.17
CA TYR A 336 -62.04 38.59 0.86
C TYR A 336 -62.63 37.69 -0.23
N ALA A 337 -62.37 36.40 -0.20
CA ALA A 337 -62.90 35.45 -1.16
C ALA A 337 -64.43 35.39 -1.14
N GLU A 338 -65.03 35.48 0.03
CA GLU A 338 -66.52 35.56 0.16
C GLU A 338 -67.04 36.87 -0.40
N SER A 339 -66.39 38.01 -0.13
CA SER A 339 -66.85 39.34 -0.61
C SER A 339 -66.89 39.43 -2.15
N ILE A 340 -66.09 38.69 -2.83
CA ILE A 340 -66.04 38.60 -4.30
C ILE A 340 -66.78 37.39 -4.83
N ASN A 341 -67.48 36.65 -3.97
CA ASN A 341 -68.22 35.43 -4.28
C ASN A 341 -67.40 34.35 -5.02
N LEU A 342 -66.15 34.15 -4.56
CA LEU A 342 -65.20 33.15 -5.09
C LEU A 342 -65.53 31.79 -4.51
N LYS A 343 -66.54 31.13 -5.07
CA LYS A 343 -67.06 29.85 -4.62
C LYS A 343 -67.49 28.98 -5.78
N GLY A 344 -67.17 27.67 -5.71
CA GLY A 344 -67.61 26.67 -6.69
C GLY A 344 -66.48 25.84 -7.30
N PRO A 345 -66.87 25.05 -8.28
CA PRO A 345 -65.87 24.30 -9.02
C PRO A 345 -64.82 25.21 -9.65
N LEU A 346 -63.55 24.89 -9.45
CA LEU A 346 -62.44 25.61 -10.09
C LEU A 346 -62.22 25.08 -11.51
N TYR A 347 -62.29 25.96 -12.47
CA TYR A 347 -62.05 25.62 -13.89
C TYR A 347 -60.65 25.98 -14.29
N PHE A 348 -60.05 25.12 -15.08
CA PHE A 348 -58.73 25.34 -15.67
C PHE A 348 -58.84 25.68 -17.14
N HIS A 349 -58.03 26.61 -17.58
CA HIS A 349 -57.95 26.94 -19.00
C HIS A 349 -57.17 25.82 -19.72
N VAL A 350 -57.85 25.10 -20.61
CA VAL A 350 -57.20 24.10 -21.44
C VAL A 350 -56.85 24.78 -22.76
N SER A 351 -55.58 25.14 -22.92
CA SER A 351 -55.09 25.62 -24.21
C SER A 351 -55.21 24.57 -25.29
N LYS A 352 -55.67 24.99 -26.48
CA LYS A 352 -55.85 24.12 -27.62
C LYS A 352 -54.61 23.44 -28.15
N ARG A 353 -54.78 22.20 -28.47
CA ARG A 353 -54.18 21.60 -29.68
C ARG A 353 -55.08 21.82 -30.87
N ASP A 354 -54.83 22.46 -31.88
CA ASP A 354 -55.58 22.55 -33.12
C ASP A 354 -56.71 23.61 -33.21
N GLY A 355 -56.39 24.88 -33.15
CA GLY A 355 -57.12 25.91 -33.83
C GLY A 355 -58.59 26.17 -33.48
N VAL A 356 -59.22 25.45 -32.58
CA VAL A 356 -60.65 25.60 -32.19
C VAL A 356 -60.81 26.11 -30.75
N ASN A 357 -61.73 27.06 -30.50
CA ASN A 357 -62.08 27.81 -29.30
C ASN A 357 -61.55 27.35 -27.94
N ASP A 358 -61.01 28.27 -27.11
CA ASP A 358 -60.59 28.04 -25.75
C ASP A 358 -61.71 27.35 -24.97
N LYS A 359 -61.43 26.12 -24.52
CA LYS A 359 -62.37 25.40 -23.68
C LYS A 359 -61.90 25.44 -22.25
N PHE A 360 -62.77 25.80 -21.37
CA PHE A 360 -62.63 25.64 -19.93
C PHE A 360 -63.03 24.25 -19.51
N SER A 361 -62.22 23.58 -18.75
CA SER A 361 -62.52 22.29 -18.14
C SER A 361 -62.44 22.42 -16.66
N ASP A 362 -63.37 21.78 -15.95
CA ASP A 362 -63.34 21.64 -14.52
C ASP A 362 -62.44 20.48 -14.07
N PHE A 363 -61.87 19.75 -15.06
CA PHE A 363 -60.88 18.72 -14.84
C PHE A 363 -59.50 19.14 -15.32
N THR A 364 -58.54 18.77 -14.53
CA THR A 364 -57.13 19.00 -14.85
C THR A 364 -56.30 17.76 -14.51
N ASP A 365 -55.22 17.57 -15.18
CA ASP A 365 -54.11 16.67 -14.81
C ASP A 365 -53.20 17.29 -13.74
N MET A 366 -53.39 18.59 -13.42
CA MET A 366 -52.62 19.32 -12.38
C MET A 366 -53.08 18.86 -11.02
N SER A 367 -52.15 18.49 -10.15
CA SER A 367 -52.43 18.24 -8.74
C SER A 367 -52.66 19.50 -7.94
N LEU A 368 -53.23 19.38 -6.74
CA LEU A 368 -53.41 20.52 -5.82
C LEU A 368 -52.03 21.12 -5.45
N THR A 369 -51.04 20.29 -5.25
CA THR A 369 -49.66 20.71 -4.95
C THR A 369 -49.06 21.53 -6.11
N ASP A 370 -49.21 21.05 -7.37
CA ASP A 370 -48.74 21.79 -8.55
C ASP A 370 -49.49 23.13 -8.71
N PHE A 371 -50.78 23.14 -8.41
CA PHE A 371 -51.56 24.37 -8.39
C PHE A 371 -51.06 25.34 -7.35
N LEU A 372 -50.77 24.89 -6.11
CA LEU A 372 -50.25 25.72 -5.03
C LEU A 372 -48.87 26.28 -5.35
N VAL A 373 -48.00 25.48 -5.95
CA VAL A 373 -46.69 25.96 -6.43
C VAL A 373 -46.84 27.05 -7.49
N LYS A 374 -47.78 26.86 -8.43
CA LYS A 374 -48.10 27.85 -9.47
C LYS A 374 -48.62 29.14 -8.82
N LEU A 375 -49.55 29.04 -7.87
CA LEU A 375 -50.09 30.17 -7.12
C LEU A 375 -48.98 30.92 -6.35
N GLY A 376 -48.15 30.20 -5.64
CA GLY A 376 -47.04 30.78 -4.88
C GLY A 376 -45.98 31.46 -5.74
N ASN A 377 -45.72 30.95 -6.95
CA ASN A 377 -44.87 31.60 -7.94
C ASN A 377 -45.49 32.90 -8.52
N SER A 378 -46.79 33.03 -8.42
CA SER A 378 -47.55 34.22 -8.84
C SER A 378 -47.74 35.25 -7.68
N SER A 379 -47.10 35.06 -6.53
CA SER A 379 -47.16 36.02 -5.40
C SER A 379 -46.78 37.44 -5.83
N GLY A 380 -47.63 38.41 -5.49
CA GLY A 380 -47.43 39.80 -5.90
C GLY A 380 -47.82 40.11 -7.35
N SER A 381 -48.50 39.20 -8.01
CA SER A 381 -48.97 39.37 -9.38
C SER A 381 -50.48 39.07 -9.49
N SER A 382 -51.08 39.41 -10.62
CA SER A 382 -52.47 39.04 -10.89
C SER A 382 -52.60 37.53 -11.13
N PHE A 383 -53.56 36.91 -10.51
CA PHE A 383 -53.92 35.52 -10.74
C PHE A 383 -55.42 35.40 -11.06
N THR A 384 -55.76 34.64 -12.10
CA THR A 384 -57.13 34.49 -12.55
C THR A 384 -57.69 33.14 -12.12
N PHE A 385 -58.67 33.18 -11.25
CA PHE A 385 -59.51 32.03 -10.89
C PHE A 385 -60.73 31.97 -11.81
N ILE A 386 -60.99 30.82 -12.39
CA ILE A 386 -62.17 30.60 -13.17
C ILE A 386 -63.10 29.71 -12.38
N VAL A 387 -64.07 30.34 -11.76
CA VAL A 387 -65.07 29.66 -10.96
C VAL A 387 -66.48 29.90 -11.52
N ASN A 388 -67.34 28.91 -11.44
CA ASN A 388 -68.74 28.95 -11.84
C ASN A 388 -68.98 29.00 -13.37
N ARG A 389 -69.28 27.87 -13.94
CA ARG A 389 -69.52 27.63 -15.36
C ARG A 389 -70.69 28.44 -15.95
N LYS A 390 -71.67 28.83 -15.13
CA LYS A 390 -72.88 29.54 -15.59
C LYS A 390 -72.60 31.01 -15.98
N THR A 391 -71.61 31.60 -15.37
CA THR A 391 -71.31 33.04 -15.63
C THR A 391 -70.10 33.23 -16.55
N ASN A 392 -69.28 32.21 -16.78
CA ASN A 392 -68.02 32.27 -17.55
C ASN A 392 -67.13 33.47 -17.30
N LYS A 393 -67.29 34.16 -16.18
CA LYS A 393 -66.46 35.32 -15.83
C LYS A 393 -65.28 34.90 -15.00
N PRO A 394 -64.08 35.01 -15.58
CA PRO A 394 -62.89 34.79 -14.79
C PRO A 394 -62.82 35.87 -13.70
N VAL A 395 -62.42 35.45 -12.50
CA VAL A 395 -62.17 36.37 -11.37
C VAL A 395 -60.67 36.52 -11.26
N THR A 396 -60.21 37.72 -11.67
CA THR A 396 -58.78 38.05 -11.53
C THR A 396 -58.56 38.76 -10.20
N ILE A 397 -57.61 38.30 -9.46
CA ILE A 397 -57.30 38.80 -8.11
C ILE A 397 -55.82 39.20 -8.14
N GLU A 398 -55.52 40.37 -7.58
CA GLU A 398 -54.12 40.72 -7.23
C GLU A 398 -53.73 39.95 -5.98
N LEU A 399 -52.74 39.11 -6.14
CA LEU A 399 -52.26 38.29 -5.03
C LEU A 399 -51.39 39.11 -4.08
N PRO A 400 -51.46 38.83 -2.78
CA PRO A 400 -50.57 39.46 -1.81
C PRO A 400 -49.11 39.06 -2.07
N VAL A 401 -48.20 40.00 -1.78
CA VAL A 401 -46.77 39.72 -1.76
C VAL A 401 -46.45 38.90 -0.51
N ILE A 402 -46.20 37.63 -0.67
CA ILE A 402 -45.74 36.72 0.39
C ILE A 402 -44.24 36.53 0.25
N LYS A 403 -43.48 36.97 1.26
CA LYS A 403 -42.00 36.77 1.33
C LYS A 403 -41.65 35.37 1.74
#